data_af9628e92cac0f7b04c25412361034c3
#
_entry.id   af9628e92cac0f7b04c25412361034c3
#
_cell.length_a   1.000
_cell.length_b   1.000
_cell.length_c   1.000
_cell.angle_alpha   90.00
_cell.angle_beta   90.00
_cell.angle_gamma   90.00
#
_symmetry.space_group_name_H-M   'P 1'
#
loop_
_entity.id
_entity.type
_entity.pdbx_description
1 polymer ?
#
loop_
_entity_poly.entity_id
_entity_poly.type
_entity_poly.pdbx_seq_one_letter_code
_entity_poly.pdbx_strand_id
1 'polypeptide(L)'
;ISSIGKTSTSIAQYISPDMPLPAPILSKSQINSLKTWKMGGASPSILDFSPVEMARQLTIKEMNVFCTIMPEELLASEWMKKSGSNAVNVKAMSTLSTDLSNLVADTILQSESDAKKRAVIIKHWIKIANECLILNNYDSLMAIICSLNSSMITRLKKTWDMISPKRKGCSRFFKTLSSRQRTTLS
;
A
#
# COMPACT_ATOMS: atom_id res chain seq x y z
N ILE A 1 28.17 -11.37 37.61
CA ILE A 1 26.88 -11.17 36.90
C ILE A 1 27.24 -10.52 35.56
N SER A 2 27.36 -11.39 34.56
CA SER A 2 27.76 -11.07 33.20
C SER A 2 26.62 -10.33 32.51
N SER A 3 26.87 -9.10 31.98
CA SER A 3 25.99 -8.35 31.17
C SER A 3 25.78 -9.08 29.82
N ILE A 4 24.62 -9.68 29.64
CA ILE A 4 24.19 -10.17 28.34
C ILE A 4 23.99 -8.94 27.47
N GLY A 5 24.96 -8.65 26.59
CA GLY A 5 24.83 -7.64 25.56
C GLY A 5 23.67 -8.05 24.64
N LYS A 6 22.59 -7.28 24.69
CA LYS A 6 21.45 -7.43 23.78
C LYS A 6 21.88 -6.93 22.41
N THR A 7 22.38 -7.81 21.58
CA THR A 7 22.46 -7.57 20.14
C THR A 7 21.07 -7.80 19.56
N SER A 8 20.28 -6.75 19.56
CA SER A 8 19.02 -6.73 18.82
C SER A 8 19.36 -6.76 17.33
N THR A 9 19.09 -7.87 16.68
CA THR A 9 19.43 -8.10 15.29
C THR A 9 18.23 -7.64 14.44
N SER A 10 18.36 -6.50 13.77
CA SER A 10 17.36 -6.02 12.81
C SER A 10 17.16 -7.03 11.68
N ILE A 11 15.93 -7.18 11.21
CA ILE A 11 15.58 -7.98 10.02
C ILE A 11 16.41 -7.55 8.80
N ALA A 12 16.85 -6.30 8.75
CA ALA A 12 17.72 -5.76 7.71
C ALA A 12 19.05 -6.54 7.54
N GLN A 13 19.52 -7.25 8.56
CA GLN A 13 20.73 -8.09 8.47
C GLN A 13 20.53 -9.35 7.61
N TYR A 14 19.29 -9.75 7.37
CA TYR A 14 18.97 -10.91 6.52
C TYR A 14 18.74 -10.53 5.05
N ILE A 15 18.71 -9.24 4.73
CA ILE A 15 18.63 -8.75 3.36
C ILE A 15 20.07 -8.55 2.89
N SER A 16 20.45 -9.24 1.80
CA SER A 16 21.80 -9.12 1.25
C SER A 16 22.11 -7.66 0.94
N PRO A 17 23.14 -7.04 1.57
CA PRO A 17 23.51 -5.65 1.31
C PRO A 17 24.03 -5.43 -0.11
N ASP A 18 24.35 -6.51 -0.82
CA ASP A 18 25.00 -6.46 -2.12
C ASP A 18 24.03 -6.43 -3.31
N MET A 19 22.71 -6.50 -3.07
CA MET A 19 21.73 -6.42 -4.14
C MET A 19 21.17 -5.00 -4.24
N PRO A 20 21.62 -4.19 -5.21
CA PRO A 20 21.14 -2.83 -5.36
C PRO A 20 19.64 -2.84 -5.70
N LEU A 21 18.89 -1.93 -5.08
CA LEU A 21 17.48 -1.74 -5.42
C LEU A 21 17.36 -1.40 -6.91
N PRO A 22 16.41 -1.99 -7.63
CA PRO A 22 16.21 -1.71 -9.02
C PRO A 22 15.87 -0.23 -9.23
N ALA A 23 16.52 0.41 -10.21
CA ALA A 23 16.26 1.81 -10.52
C ALA A 23 14.80 2.03 -10.93
N PRO A 24 14.17 3.17 -10.53
CA PRO A 24 12.82 3.51 -10.95
C PRO A 24 12.70 3.62 -12.46
N ILE A 25 11.64 3.03 -13.03
CA ILE A 25 11.35 3.11 -14.46
C ILE A 25 10.42 4.32 -14.69
N LEU A 26 11.00 5.50 -14.78
CA LEU A 26 10.28 6.76 -14.98
C LEU A 26 10.76 7.46 -16.25
N SER A 27 9.81 8.02 -16.99
CA SER A 27 10.10 8.91 -18.12
C SER A 27 10.64 10.27 -17.64
N LYS A 28 11.34 10.99 -18.50
CA LYS A 28 11.82 12.34 -18.19
C LYS A 28 10.69 13.30 -17.79
N SER A 29 9.51 13.17 -18.42
CA SER A 29 8.32 13.98 -18.08
C SER A 29 7.81 13.68 -16.66
N GLN A 30 7.75 12.42 -16.26
CA GLN A 30 7.35 12.01 -14.91
C GLN A 30 8.34 12.51 -13.85
N ILE A 31 9.64 12.41 -14.12
CA ILE A 31 10.68 12.96 -13.23
C ILE A 31 10.51 14.47 -13.07
N ASN A 32 10.23 15.19 -14.15
CA ASN A 32 10.01 16.63 -14.10
C ASN A 32 8.75 16.99 -13.33
N SER A 33 7.63 16.27 -13.53
CA SER A 33 6.39 16.44 -12.76
C SER A 33 6.61 16.26 -11.26
N LEU A 34 7.36 15.22 -10.87
CA LEU A 34 7.72 14.98 -9.47
C LEU A 34 8.60 16.08 -8.88
N LYS A 35 9.56 16.62 -9.66
CA LYS A 35 10.39 17.75 -9.23
C LYS A 35 9.54 19.02 -9.05
N THR A 36 8.64 19.32 -9.99
CA THR A 36 7.73 20.46 -9.91
C THR A 36 6.82 20.36 -8.70
N TRP A 37 6.26 19.19 -8.43
CA TRP A 37 5.45 18.94 -7.24
C TRP A 37 6.24 19.15 -5.94
N LYS A 38 7.46 18.63 -5.87
CA LYS A 38 8.35 18.85 -4.72
C LYS A 38 8.65 20.34 -4.46
N MET A 39 8.59 21.17 -5.48
CA MET A 39 8.75 22.63 -5.38
C MET A 39 7.43 23.39 -5.10
N GLY A 40 6.35 22.67 -4.75
CA GLY A 40 5.04 23.27 -4.46
C GLY A 40 4.12 23.44 -5.66
N GLY A 41 4.47 22.84 -6.81
CA GLY A 41 3.59 22.80 -7.99
C GLY A 41 2.48 21.75 -7.88
N ALA A 42 1.73 21.57 -8.97
CA ALA A 42 0.62 20.64 -9.05
C ALA A 42 1.04 19.19 -8.74
N SER A 43 0.23 18.49 -7.95
CA SER A 43 0.43 17.06 -7.68
C SER A 43 0.21 16.24 -8.96
N PRO A 44 1.13 15.32 -9.31
CA PRO A 44 0.94 14.44 -10.44
C PRO A 44 -0.24 13.49 -10.21
N SER A 45 -0.90 13.10 -11.28
CA SER A 45 -1.99 12.12 -11.22
C SER A 45 -1.45 10.73 -10.98
N ILE A 46 -2.20 9.88 -10.25
CA ILE A 46 -1.89 8.46 -10.14
C ILE A 46 -1.84 7.77 -11.52
N LEU A 47 -2.56 8.28 -12.49
CA LEU A 47 -2.60 7.76 -13.86
C LEU A 47 -1.33 8.02 -14.66
N ASP A 48 -0.49 8.97 -14.21
CA ASP A 48 0.78 9.30 -14.88
C ASP A 48 1.83 8.21 -14.69
N PHE A 49 1.66 7.33 -13.70
CA PHE A 49 2.60 6.27 -13.36
C PHE A 49 2.07 4.89 -13.77
N SER A 50 2.97 4.02 -14.23
CA SER A 50 2.58 2.65 -14.57
C SER A 50 2.19 1.86 -13.30
N PRO A 51 1.20 0.95 -13.38
CA PRO A 51 0.83 0.10 -12.25
C PRO A 51 1.99 -0.71 -11.69
N VAL A 52 2.87 -1.22 -12.57
CA VAL A 52 4.06 -1.98 -12.19
C VAL A 52 5.00 -1.13 -11.34
N GLU A 53 5.31 0.10 -11.79
CA GLU A 53 6.22 0.96 -11.06
C GLU A 53 5.63 1.42 -9.74
N MET A 54 4.32 1.72 -9.70
CA MET A 54 3.64 2.04 -8.44
C MET A 54 3.73 0.90 -7.44
N ALA A 55 3.46 -0.34 -7.85
CA ALA A 55 3.57 -1.50 -6.98
C ALA A 55 5.01 -1.72 -6.48
N ARG A 56 6.02 -1.53 -7.34
CA ARG A 56 7.44 -1.60 -6.96
C ARG A 56 7.80 -0.56 -5.90
N GLN A 57 7.40 0.69 -6.09
CA GLN A 57 7.69 1.78 -5.15
C GLN A 57 6.98 1.59 -3.81
N LEU A 58 5.73 1.11 -3.82
CA LEU A 58 5.01 0.74 -2.61
C LEU A 58 5.75 -0.37 -1.86
N THR A 59 6.17 -1.43 -2.57
CA THR A 59 6.90 -2.56 -1.98
C THR A 59 8.23 -2.12 -1.36
N ILE A 60 9.00 -1.26 -2.03
CA ILE A 60 10.25 -0.72 -1.50
C ILE A 60 9.99 0.11 -0.23
N LYS A 61 8.98 0.98 -0.26
CA LYS A 61 8.62 1.83 0.87
C LYS A 61 8.21 1.01 2.09
N GLU A 62 7.36 0.00 1.90
CA GLU A 62 6.93 -0.89 2.98
C GLU A 62 8.08 -1.73 3.51
N MET A 63 8.91 -2.29 2.62
CA MET A 63 10.06 -3.08 3.01
C MET A 63 11.05 -2.28 3.87
N ASN A 64 11.26 -1.01 3.54
CA ASN A 64 12.10 -0.12 4.36
C ASN A 64 11.56 0.05 5.79
N VAL A 65 10.24 0.15 5.97
CA VAL A 65 9.64 0.23 7.30
C VAL A 65 9.66 -1.15 7.97
N PHE A 66 9.31 -2.20 7.25
CA PHE A 66 9.29 -3.56 7.77
C PHE A 66 10.65 -4.00 8.34
N CYS A 67 11.74 -3.69 7.63
CA CYS A 67 13.09 -4.01 8.06
C CYS A 67 13.54 -3.28 9.33
N THR A 68 12.87 -2.23 9.74
CA THR A 68 13.16 -1.50 11.00
C THR A 68 12.40 -2.07 12.20
N ILE A 69 11.44 -2.98 11.99
CA ILE A 69 10.70 -3.61 13.10
C ILE A 69 11.65 -4.48 13.91
N MET A 70 11.64 -4.25 15.22
CA MET A 70 12.45 -4.99 16.16
C MET A 70 11.61 -6.10 16.80
N PRO A 71 12.19 -7.28 17.10
CA PRO A 71 11.47 -8.38 17.74
C PRO A 71 10.78 -7.98 19.05
N GLU A 72 11.38 -7.06 19.80
CA GLU A 72 10.81 -6.54 21.06
C GLU A 72 9.48 -5.81 20.87
N GLU A 73 9.27 -5.21 19.70
CA GLU A 73 8.01 -4.52 19.38
C GLU A 73 6.82 -5.50 19.24
N LEU A 74 7.13 -6.77 18.94
CA LEU A 74 6.13 -7.83 18.77
C LEU A 74 5.85 -8.58 20.09
N LEU A 75 6.64 -8.36 21.13
CA LEU A 75 6.45 -9.02 22.41
C LEU A 75 5.39 -8.30 23.24
N ALA A 76 4.70 -9.07 24.09
CA ALA A 76 3.72 -8.58 25.05
C ALA A 76 2.64 -7.64 24.43
N SER A 77 2.33 -7.81 23.15
CA SER A 77 1.34 -6.98 22.42
C SER A 77 1.61 -5.48 22.53
N GLU A 78 2.88 -5.07 22.52
CA GLU A 78 3.29 -3.67 22.64
C GLU A 78 2.57 -2.75 21.65
N TRP A 79 2.31 -3.22 20.43
CA TRP A 79 1.59 -2.44 19.41
C TRP A 79 0.13 -2.10 19.78
N MET A 80 -0.49 -2.84 20.71
CA MET A 80 -1.86 -2.60 21.16
C MET A 80 -1.97 -1.52 22.23
N LYS A 81 -0.87 -1.16 22.89
CA LYS A 81 -0.86 -0.14 23.93
C LYS A 81 -1.15 1.24 23.34
N LYS A 82 -2.10 1.97 23.94
CA LYS A 82 -2.49 3.32 23.51
C LYS A 82 -1.42 4.38 23.86
N SER A 83 -0.74 4.21 24.99
CA SER A 83 0.33 5.12 25.45
C SER A 83 1.51 4.32 25.97
N GLY A 84 2.72 4.90 25.90
CA GLY A 84 3.94 4.28 26.41
C GLY A 84 4.38 3.02 25.65
N SER A 85 3.91 2.82 24.42
CA SER A 85 4.29 1.68 23.58
C SER A 85 5.65 1.90 22.94
N ASN A 86 6.51 0.90 23.00
CA ASN A 86 7.80 0.87 22.31
C ASN A 86 7.69 0.37 20.85
N ALA A 87 6.50 -0.05 20.41
CA ALA A 87 6.26 -0.59 19.06
C ALA A 87 6.11 0.54 18.03
N VAL A 88 7.14 1.35 17.85
CA VAL A 88 7.15 2.53 16.97
C VAL A 88 7.07 2.11 15.51
N ASN A 89 7.87 1.12 15.10
CA ASN A 89 7.97 0.69 13.71
C ASN A 89 6.74 -0.14 13.28
N VAL A 90 6.20 -0.98 14.17
CA VAL A 90 4.93 -1.70 13.90
C VAL A 90 3.78 -0.71 13.70
N LYS A 91 3.71 0.36 14.51
CA LYS A 91 2.72 1.42 14.34
C LYS A 91 2.94 2.21 13.06
N ALA A 92 4.21 2.48 12.69
CA ALA A 92 4.54 3.15 11.44
C ALA A 92 4.07 2.34 10.23
N MET A 93 4.23 1.00 10.26
CA MET A 93 3.73 0.09 9.22
C MET A 93 2.20 0.15 9.11
N SER A 94 1.50 0.08 10.23
CA SER A 94 0.03 0.22 10.28
C SER A 94 -0.46 1.57 9.76
N THR A 95 0.26 2.65 10.09
CA THR A 95 -0.04 3.99 9.57
C THR A 95 0.15 4.06 8.07
N LEU A 96 1.26 3.51 7.55
CA LEU A 96 1.53 3.47 6.11
C LEU A 96 0.43 2.73 5.33
N SER A 97 -0.05 1.61 5.86
CA SER A 97 -1.16 0.85 5.27
C SER A 97 -2.47 1.66 5.29
N THR A 98 -2.74 2.38 6.38
CA THR A 98 -3.89 3.28 6.50
C THR A 98 -3.81 4.45 5.52
N ASP A 99 -2.64 5.09 5.43
CA ASP A 99 -2.40 6.21 4.51
C ASP A 99 -2.58 5.79 3.05
N LEU A 100 -2.11 4.59 2.69
CA LEU A 100 -2.33 4.04 1.35
C LEU A 100 -3.83 3.82 1.09
N SER A 101 -4.56 3.27 2.06
CA SER A 101 -6.01 3.06 1.93
C SER A 101 -6.76 4.39 1.74
N ASN A 102 -6.37 5.43 2.48
CA ASN A 102 -6.93 6.77 2.35
C ASN A 102 -6.58 7.38 0.99
N LEU A 103 -5.33 7.27 0.54
CA LEU A 103 -4.90 7.74 -0.78
C LEU A 103 -5.72 7.13 -1.92
N VAL A 104 -5.99 5.83 -1.85
CA VAL A 104 -6.85 5.14 -2.83
C VAL A 104 -8.24 5.76 -2.86
N ALA A 105 -8.87 5.94 -1.68
CA ALA A 105 -10.19 6.54 -1.58
C ALA A 105 -10.21 7.98 -2.10
N ASP A 106 -9.25 8.80 -1.68
CA ASP A 106 -9.15 10.21 -2.03
C ASP A 106 -8.97 10.40 -3.54
N THR A 107 -8.06 9.65 -4.17
CA THR A 107 -7.86 9.75 -5.63
C THR A 107 -9.11 9.39 -6.43
N ILE A 108 -9.93 8.47 -5.93
CA ILE A 108 -11.19 8.09 -6.58
C ILE A 108 -12.27 9.16 -6.36
N LEU A 109 -12.39 9.68 -5.13
CA LEU A 109 -13.46 10.61 -4.75
C LEU A 109 -13.21 12.03 -5.22
N GLN A 110 -11.95 12.50 -5.26
CA GLN A 110 -11.56 13.81 -5.75
C GLN A 110 -11.70 13.96 -7.28
N SER A 111 -11.78 12.83 -8.01
CA SER A 111 -12.00 12.88 -9.44
C SER A 111 -13.46 13.22 -9.73
N GLU A 112 -13.81 14.49 -9.55
CA GLU A 112 -15.07 15.16 -9.90
C GLU A 112 -16.34 14.27 -10.08
N SER A 113 -17.50 14.84 -10.33
CA SER A 113 -18.79 14.14 -10.53
C SER A 113 -18.82 13.15 -11.71
N ASP A 114 -17.74 13.04 -12.52
CA ASP A 114 -17.67 12.18 -13.70
C ASP A 114 -17.39 10.70 -13.33
N ALA A 115 -18.43 9.88 -13.45
CA ALA A 115 -18.35 8.44 -13.23
C ALA A 115 -17.32 7.73 -14.14
N LYS A 116 -17.07 8.25 -15.36
CA LYS A 116 -16.11 7.69 -16.31
C LYS A 116 -14.68 7.88 -15.80
N LYS A 117 -14.34 9.10 -15.34
CA LYS A 117 -13.02 9.41 -14.77
C LYS A 117 -12.75 8.53 -13.54
N ARG A 118 -13.72 8.44 -12.61
CA ARG A 118 -13.60 7.53 -11.45
C ARG A 118 -13.38 6.07 -11.83
N ALA A 119 -14.11 5.59 -12.86
CA ALA A 119 -13.96 4.23 -13.34
C ALA A 119 -12.54 3.94 -13.88
N VAL A 120 -11.90 4.92 -14.53
CA VAL A 120 -10.52 4.83 -14.99
C VAL A 120 -9.57 4.67 -13.80
N ILE A 121 -9.72 5.49 -12.77
CA ILE A 121 -8.87 5.44 -11.54
C ILE A 121 -9.06 4.11 -10.80
N ILE A 122 -10.31 3.65 -10.62
CA ILE A 122 -10.56 2.34 -10.00
C ILE A 122 -9.90 1.21 -10.79
N LYS A 123 -10.01 1.22 -12.12
CA LYS A 123 -9.35 0.23 -12.99
C LYS A 123 -7.82 0.28 -12.85
N HIS A 124 -7.26 1.45 -12.63
CA HIS A 124 -5.83 1.64 -12.42
C HIS A 124 -5.39 1.05 -11.07
N TRP A 125 -6.11 1.34 -9.98
CA TRP A 125 -5.85 0.74 -8.67
C TRP A 125 -5.99 -0.78 -8.65
N ILE A 126 -6.97 -1.34 -9.38
CA ILE A 126 -7.10 -2.80 -9.55
C ILE A 126 -5.86 -3.39 -10.23
N LYS A 127 -5.26 -2.68 -11.21
CA LYS A 127 -4.02 -3.14 -11.83
C LYS A 127 -2.84 -3.06 -10.85
N ILE A 128 -2.71 -1.97 -10.08
CA ILE A 128 -1.68 -1.83 -9.04
C ILE A 128 -1.80 -2.96 -8.02
N ALA A 129 -3.02 -3.27 -7.54
CA ALA A 129 -3.27 -4.36 -6.62
C ALA A 129 -2.83 -5.73 -7.18
N ASN A 130 -3.06 -5.96 -8.49
CA ASN A 130 -2.59 -7.18 -9.15
C ASN A 130 -1.05 -7.24 -9.21
N GLU A 131 -0.38 -6.13 -9.47
CA GLU A 131 1.09 -6.09 -9.46
C GLU A 131 1.65 -6.27 -8.03
N CYS A 132 0.99 -5.72 -7.01
CA CYS A 132 1.33 -5.99 -5.61
C CYS A 132 1.23 -7.49 -5.28
N LEU A 133 0.18 -8.18 -5.79
CA LEU A 133 0.04 -9.63 -5.64
C LEU A 133 1.19 -10.38 -6.30
N ILE A 134 1.60 -10.00 -7.51
CA ILE A 134 2.73 -10.59 -8.24
C ILE A 134 4.04 -10.42 -7.46
N LEU A 135 4.21 -9.27 -6.81
CA LEU A 135 5.38 -8.96 -5.97
C LEU A 135 5.29 -9.56 -4.56
N ASN A 136 4.24 -10.32 -4.23
CA ASN A 136 3.95 -10.82 -2.87
C ASN A 136 3.83 -9.71 -1.82
N ASN A 137 3.52 -8.49 -2.23
CA ASN A 137 3.24 -7.38 -1.34
C ASN A 137 1.78 -7.43 -0.90
N TYR A 138 1.51 -8.23 0.13
CA TYR A 138 0.16 -8.45 0.65
C TYR A 138 -0.36 -7.26 1.47
N ASP A 139 0.48 -6.45 2.07
CA ASP A 139 0.05 -5.29 2.87
C ASP A 139 -0.54 -4.21 1.98
N SER A 140 0.18 -3.74 0.96
CA SER A 140 -0.36 -2.82 -0.05
C SER A 140 -1.59 -3.39 -0.76
N LEU A 141 -1.56 -4.69 -1.10
CA LEU A 141 -2.70 -5.37 -1.71
C LEU A 141 -3.94 -5.24 -0.83
N MET A 142 -3.82 -5.54 0.47
CA MET A 142 -4.94 -5.47 1.41
C MET A 142 -5.42 -4.04 1.66
N ALA A 143 -4.50 -3.07 1.77
CA ALA A 143 -4.87 -1.67 1.91
C ALA A 143 -5.72 -1.17 0.73
N ILE A 144 -5.31 -1.50 -0.51
CA ILE A 144 -6.07 -1.16 -1.72
C ILE A 144 -7.43 -1.84 -1.73
N ILE A 145 -7.50 -3.14 -1.40
CA ILE A 145 -8.75 -3.91 -1.36
C ILE A 145 -9.71 -3.34 -0.30
N CYS A 146 -9.22 -3.07 0.90
CA CYS A 146 -10.02 -2.49 1.98
C CYS A 146 -10.62 -1.16 1.55
N SER A 147 -9.84 -0.30 0.92
CA SER A 147 -10.33 0.97 0.39
C SER A 147 -11.41 0.79 -0.67
N LEU A 148 -11.17 -0.07 -1.68
CA LEU A 148 -12.13 -0.35 -2.76
C LEU A 148 -13.43 -0.98 -2.24
N ASN A 149 -13.37 -1.70 -1.12
CA ASN A 149 -14.53 -2.32 -0.46
C ASN A 149 -15.19 -1.40 0.59
N SER A 150 -14.65 -0.21 0.84
CA SER A 150 -15.26 0.75 1.76
C SER A 150 -16.66 1.17 1.27
N SER A 151 -17.53 1.54 2.22
CA SER A 151 -18.89 1.97 1.90
C SER A 151 -18.92 3.19 0.97
N MET A 152 -17.93 4.08 1.08
CA MET A 152 -17.80 5.27 0.23
C MET A 152 -17.60 4.93 -1.24
N ILE A 153 -16.81 3.90 -1.53
CA ILE A 153 -16.48 3.49 -2.90
C ILE A 153 -17.50 2.50 -3.46
N THR A 154 -17.96 1.54 -2.64
CA THR A 154 -18.91 0.51 -3.11
C THR A 154 -20.28 1.07 -3.51
N ARG A 155 -20.71 2.19 -2.90
CA ARG A 155 -21.96 2.87 -3.26
C ARG A 155 -21.94 3.59 -4.61
N LEU A 156 -20.79 3.78 -5.24
CA LEU A 156 -20.63 4.42 -6.54
C LEU A 156 -21.14 3.54 -7.71
N LYS A 157 -22.40 3.13 -7.67
CA LYS A 157 -22.99 2.14 -8.60
C LYS A 157 -22.74 2.50 -10.06
N LYS A 158 -23.04 3.75 -10.49
CA LYS A 158 -22.81 4.22 -11.86
C LYS A 158 -21.35 4.06 -12.31
N THR A 159 -20.40 4.28 -11.40
CA THR A 159 -18.97 4.10 -11.67
C THR A 159 -18.61 2.63 -11.86
N TRP A 160 -19.12 1.76 -10.98
CA TRP A 160 -18.89 0.32 -11.07
C TRP A 160 -19.51 -0.31 -12.31
N ASP A 161 -20.64 0.21 -12.81
CA ASP A 161 -21.28 -0.30 -14.02
C ASP A 161 -20.43 -0.08 -15.27
N MET A 162 -19.54 0.92 -15.26
CA MET A 162 -18.57 1.18 -16.33
C MET A 162 -17.33 0.27 -16.27
N ILE A 163 -17.24 -0.59 -15.27
CA ILE A 163 -16.13 -1.53 -15.10
C ILE A 163 -16.57 -2.91 -15.58
N SER A 164 -15.79 -3.50 -16.52
CA SER A 164 -16.15 -4.78 -17.11
C SER A 164 -16.31 -5.90 -16.06
N PRO A 165 -17.21 -6.90 -16.27
CA PRO A 165 -17.43 -8.01 -15.34
C PRO A 165 -16.16 -8.78 -14.99
N LYS A 166 -15.23 -8.95 -15.95
CA LYS A 166 -13.95 -9.62 -15.75
C LYS A 166 -13.09 -8.91 -14.67
N ARG A 167 -13.10 -7.56 -14.65
CA ARG A 167 -12.38 -6.78 -13.64
C ARG A 167 -13.15 -6.67 -12.32
N LYS A 168 -14.49 -6.72 -12.37
CA LYS A 168 -15.33 -6.91 -11.17
C LYS A 168 -15.05 -8.26 -10.53
N GLY A 169 -14.72 -9.29 -11.32
CA GLY A 169 -14.30 -10.61 -10.85
C GLY A 169 -12.97 -10.58 -10.07
N CYS A 170 -12.00 -9.79 -10.48
CA CYS A 170 -10.79 -9.54 -9.68
C CYS A 170 -11.16 -8.94 -8.31
N SER A 171 -12.06 -7.96 -8.26
CA SER A 171 -12.58 -7.42 -6.99
C SER A 171 -13.30 -8.50 -6.14
N ARG A 172 -14.00 -9.47 -6.75
CA ARG A 172 -14.59 -10.62 -6.02
C ARG A 172 -13.55 -11.60 -5.52
N PHE A 173 -12.51 -11.89 -6.31
CA PHE A 173 -11.38 -12.72 -5.90
C PHE A 173 -10.68 -12.10 -4.68
N PHE A 174 -10.46 -10.79 -4.71
CA PHE A 174 -9.91 -10.05 -3.58
C PHE A 174 -10.85 -10.06 -2.35
N LYS A 175 -12.18 -10.01 -2.54
CA LYS A 175 -13.13 -10.20 -1.43
C LYS A 175 -13.00 -11.57 -0.78
N THR A 176 -12.78 -12.62 -1.57
CA THR A 176 -12.58 -13.99 -1.08
C THR A 176 -11.28 -14.13 -0.30
N LEU A 177 -10.20 -13.46 -0.73
CA LEU A 177 -8.94 -13.42 0.04
C LEU A 177 -9.14 -12.69 1.39
N SER A 178 -9.80 -11.55 1.39
CA SER A 178 -10.10 -10.77 2.60
C SER A 178 -11.03 -11.51 3.58
N SER A 179 -11.96 -12.34 3.09
CA SER A 179 -12.84 -13.13 3.96
C SER A 179 -12.12 -14.33 4.56
N ARG A 180 -11.21 -14.98 3.82
CA ARG A 180 -10.42 -16.10 4.33
C ARG A 180 -9.47 -15.71 5.46
N GLN A 181 -8.85 -14.52 5.39
CA GLN A 181 -7.98 -14.03 6.47
C GLN A 181 -8.74 -13.76 7.78
N ARG A 182 -10.00 -13.32 7.72
CA ARG A 182 -10.83 -13.12 8.91
C ARG A 182 -11.19 -14.41 9.63
N THR A 183 -11.26 -15.53 8.92
CA THR A 183 -11.62 -16.85 9.49
C THR A 183 -10.41 -17.56 10.11
N THR A 184 -9.19 -17.13 9.83
CA THR A 184 -7.97 -17.73 10.38
C THR A 184 -7.47 -17.03 11.65
N LEU A 185 -8.10 -15.91 12.05
CA LEU A 185 -7.76 -15.10 13.22
C LEU A 185 -8.84 -15.17 14.33
N SER A 186 -9.86 -15.99 14.15
CA SER A 186 -10.85 -16.38 15.17
C SER A 186 -10.56 -17.79 15.64
#